data_0c424acf134d5ec2106654219168af17
#
_entry.id   0c424acf134d5ec2106654219168af17
#
_cell.length_a   1.000
_cell.length_b   1.000
_cell.length_c   1.000
_cell.angle_alpha   90.00
_cell.angle_beta   90.00
_cell.angle_gamma   90.00
#
_symmetry.space_group_name_H-M   'P 1'
#
loop_
_entity.id
_entity.type
_entity.pdbx_description
1 polymer ?
#
loop_
_entity_poly.entity_id
_entity_poly.type
_entity_poly.pdbx_seq_one_letter_code
_entity_poly.pdbx_strand_id
1 'polypeptide(L)'
;DIGCKSRHCQRGPVPRKSMGDSLVVVNFKTYETAHGACAEDLARAMESIDTGARIVAAVSAFDLSAVVAAAPGLEVWCQHLDPVGFGSNTGWLHPETAMERGASGTLINHAEHKVSLEHVAMLMEQIPDGFHVCACAADIHEARALAALEPGFVAVEPPELIGGETSVTSADPGIVSGTAQAVREVSSSVGILCGAGVKTGGDVAKAIEPVSYTHLRAHETQRY
;
A
#
# COMPACT_ATOMS: atom_id res chain seq x y z
N ASP A 1 -31.13 -19.69 14.89
CA ASP A 1 -29.83 -19.43 15.50
C ASP A 1 -28.81 -20.40 14.93
N ILE A 2 -28.17 -20.02 13.82
CA ILE A 2 -27.03 -20.76 13.28
C ILE A 2 -25.79 -20.11 13.90
N GLY A 3 -25.37 -20.64 15.06
CA GLY A 3 -24.15 -20.20 15.73
C GLY A 3 -22.92 -20.47 14.86
N CYS A 4 -22.52 -19.48 14.08
CA CYS A 4 -21.24 -19.46 13.42
C CYS A 4 -20.14 -19.28 14.49
N LYS A 5 -19.55 -20.35 14.96
CA LYS A 5 -18.35 -20.29 15.79
C LYS A 5 -17.20 -19.84 14.91
N SER A 6 -16.79 -18.59 15.07
CA SER A 6 -15.59 -18.03 14.45
C SER A 6 -14.41 -18.93 14.79
N ARG A 7 -13.89 -19.67 13.82
CA ARG A 7 -12.59 -20.31 13.95
C ARG A 7 -11.54 -19.21 13.80
N HIS A 8 -11.06 -18.69 14.91
CA HIS A 8 -9.85 -17.86 14.94
C HIS A 8 -8.71 -18.70 14.34
N CYS A 9 -8.41 -18.47 13.08
CA CYS A 9 -7.18 -18.96 12.48
C CYS A 9 -6.05 -18.08 13.04
N GLN A 10 -5.47 -18.48 14.16
CA GLN A 10 -4.28 -17.85 14.73
C GLN A 10 -3.10 -18.13 13.79
N ARG A 11 -2.90 -17.30 12.79
CA ARG A 11 -1.60 -17.18 12.14
C ARG A 11 -0.74 -16.35 13.09
N GLY A 12 0.39 -16.92 13.50
CA GLY A 12 1.40 -16.18 14.25
C GLY A 12 1.84 -14.94 13.43
N PRO A 13 2.30 -13.88 14.11
CA PRO A 13 2.74 -12.67 13.43
C PRO A 13 3.86 -13.02 12.45
N VAL A 14 3.71 -12.59 11.18
CA VAL A 14 4.80 -12.59 10.20
C VAL A 14 5.98 -11.85 10.88
N PRO A 15 7.18 -12.41 10.90
CA PRO A 15 8.32 -11.79 11.57
C PRO A 15 8.55 -10.39 11.00
N ARG A 16 8.40 -9.37 11.85
CA ARG A 16 8.66 -7.98 11.48
C ARG A 16 10.15 -7.84 11.17
N LYS A 17 10.50 -7.62 9.91
CA LYS A 17 11.80 -7.05 9.56
C LYS A 17 11.87 -5.64 10.18
N SER A 18 13.05 -5.25 10.66
CA SER A 18 13.27 -4.00 11.41
C SER A 18 12.89 -2.76 10.58
N MET A 19 12.54 -1.65 11.23
CA MET A 19 12.20 -0.36 10.62
C MET A 19 13.31 0.28 9.75
N GLY A 20 14.40 -0.45 9.46
CA GLY A 20 15.50 -0.04 8.60
C GLY A 20 15.50 -0.67 7.21
N ASP A 21 14.58 -1.59 6.92
CA ASP A 21 14.56 -2.30 5.64
C ASP A 21 13.78 -1.50 4.59
N SER A 22 14.31 -1.39 3.37
CA SER A 22 13.61 -0.77 2.25
C SER A 22 12.26 -1.46 2.01
N LEU A 23 11.19 -0.68 1.77
CA LEU A 23 9.85 -1.17 1.49
C LEU A 23 9.50 -0.94 0.02
N VAL A 24 9.03 -1.99 -0.65
CA VAL A 24 8.52 -1.95 -2.02
C VAL A 24 7.07 -2.39 -2.02
N VAL A 25 6.15 -1.48 -2.34
CA VAL A 25 4.72 -1.78 -2.47
C VAL A 25 4.36 -1.90 -3.95
N VAL A 26 3.91 -3.07 -4.38
CA VAL A 26 3.48 -3.35 -5.75
C VAL A 26 1.96 -3.27 -5.81
N ASN A 27 1.44 -2.21 -6.42
CA ASN A 27 0.00 -2.03 -6.61
C ASN A 27 -0.47 -2.78 -7.86
N PHE A 28 -1.27 -3.82 -7.68
CA PHE A 28 -1.80 -4.68 -8.76
C PHE A 28 -2.86 -3.96 -9.59
N LYS A 29 -3.48 -2.89 -9.03
CA LYS A 29 -4.56 -2.16 -9.69
C LYS A 29 -5.64 -3.11 -10.20
N THR A 30 -6.16 -2.87 -11.41
CA THR A 30 -7.09 -3.75 -12.12
C THR A 30 -6.53 -4.18 -13.48
N TYR A 31 -5.20 -4.37 -13.54
CA TYR A 31 -4.58 -4.85 -14.78
C TYR A 31 -4.93 -6.30 -15.04
N GLU A 32 -5.21 -6.64 -16.30
CA GLU A 32 -5.52 -7.99 -16.74
C GLU A 32 -4.46 -9.02 -16.32
N THR A 33 -3.21 -8.60 -16.25
CA THR A 33 -2.06 -9.41 -15.86
C THR A 33 -1.85 -9.52 -14.35
N ALA A 34 -2.70 -8.91 -13.54
CA ALA A 34 -2.55 -8.81 -12.08
C ALA A 34 -3.88 -8.95 -11.32
N HIS A 35 -4.84 -9.72 -11.88
CA HIS A 35 -6.08 -10.07 -11.18
C HIS A 35 -6.41 -11.56 -11.35
N GLY A 36 -7.26 -12.12 -10.48
CA GLY A 36 -7.64 -13.53 -10.49
C GLY A 36 -6.41 -14.45 -10.40
N ALA A 37 -6.34 -15.47 -11.25
CA ALA A 37 -5.21 -16.41 -11.26
C ALA A 37 -3.86 -15.73 -11.54
N CYS A 38 -3.85 -14.67 -12.37
CA CYS A 38 -2.63 -13.91 -12.63
C CYS A 38 -2.13 -13.17 -11.37
N ALA A 39 -3.04 -12.69 -10.51
CA ALA A 39 -2.65 -12.09 -9.23
C ALA A 39 -1.98 -13.10 -8.31
N GLU A 40 -2.49 -14.34 -8.25
CA GLU A 40 -1.88 -15.43 -7.49
C GLU A 40 -0.49 -15.79 -7.99
N ASP A 41 -0.32 -15.92 -9.31
CA ASP A 41 0.96 -16.25 -9.93
C ASP A 41 2.00 -15.14 -9.71
N LEU A 42 1.59 -13.88 -9.85
CA LEU A 42 2.45 -12.73 -9.56
C LEU A 42 2.85 -12.69 -8.09
N ALA A 43 1.92 -12.97 -7.17
CA ALA A 43 2.21 -13.02 -5.74
C ALA A 43 3.22 -14.13 -5.38
N ARG A 44 3.09 -15.33 -5.97
CA ARG A 44 4.07 -16.43 -5.81
C ARG A 44 5.45 -16.02 -6.32
N ALA A 45 5.49 -15.33 -7.48
CA ALA A 45 6.74 -14.82 -8.02
C ALA A 45 7.38 -13.79 -7.08
N MET A 46 6.59 -12.85 -6.52
CA MET A 46 7.07 -11.86 -5.56
C MET A 46 7.56 -12.51 -4.26
N GLU A 47 6.87 -13.52 -3.74
CA GLU A 47 7.28 -14.26 -2.54
C GLU A 47 8.62 -14.97 -2.73
N SER A 48 8.91 -15.43 -3.95
CA SER A 48 10.16 -16.14 -4.28
C SER A 48 11.39 -15.24 -4.39
N ILE A 49 11.21 -13.92 -4.38
CA ILE A 49 12.33 -12.96 -4.50
C ILE A 49 13.08 -12.90 -3.18
N ASP A 50 14.34 -13.38 -3.19
CA ASP A 50 15.25 -13.22 -2.06
C ASP A 50 15.94 -11.84 -2.13
N THR A 51 15.46 -10.93 -1.29
CA THR A 51 15.99 -9.57 -1.18
C THR A 51 16.00 -9.10 0.27
N GLY A 52 16.88 -8.16 0.60
CA GLY A 52 16.85 -7.47 1.88
C GLY A 52 15.66 -6.52 2.05
N ALA A 53 14.92 -6.20 0.99
CA ALA A 53 13.76 -5.32 1.06
C ALA A 53 12.50 -6.08 1.54
N ARG A 54 11.59 -5.35 2.16
CA ARG A 54 10.23 -5.77 2.46
C ARG A 54 9.38 -5.57 1.21
N ILE A 55 8.77 -6.64 0.69
CA ILE A 55 7.92 -6.60 -0.50
C ILE A 55 6.47 -6.77 -0.09
N VAL A 56 5.59 -5.92 -0.61
CA VAL A 56 4.15 -5.90 -0.33
C VAL A 56 3.36 -5.95 -1.64
N ALA A 57 2.34 -6.81 -1.71
CA ALA A 57 1.34 -6.80 -2.78
C ALA A 57 0.10 -6.02 -2.34
N ALA A 58 -0.26 -4.93 -3.02
CA ALA A 58 -1.53 -4.25 -2.81
C ALA A 58 -2.54 -4.72 -3.85
N VAL A 59 -3.56 -5.48 -3.41
CA VAL A 59 -4.45 -6.25 -4.29
C VAL A 59 -5.91 -5.80 -4.18
N SER A 60 -6.69 -6.14 -5.21
CA SER A 60 -8.14 -6.00 -5.20
C SER A 60 -8.76 -6.77 -4.03
N ALA A 61 -9.83 -6.23 -3.44
CA ALA A 61 -10.59 -6.92 -2.39
C ALA A 61 -11.11 -8.29 -2.84
N PHE A 62 -11.37 -8.47 -4.13
CA PHE A 62 -11.81 -9.75 -4.70
C PHE A 62 -10.71 -10.81 -4.72
N ASP A 63 -9.45 -10.40 -4.86
CA ASP A 63 -8.31 -11.29 -4.96
C ASP A 63 -7.60 -11.53 -3.61
N LEU A 64 -7.93 -10.73 -2.58
CA LEU A 64 -7.24 -10.74 -1.30
C LEU A 64 -7.06 -12.14 -0.71
N SER A 65 -8.15 -12.88 -0.54
CA SER A 65 -8.09 -14.21 0.09
C SER A 65 -7.33 -15.23 -0.75
N ALA A 66 -7.46 -15.16 -2.09
CA ALA A 66 -6.77 -16.05 -3.01
C ALA A 66 -5.26 -15.79 -3.00
N VAL A 67 -4.85 -14.52 -3.08
CA VAL A 67 -3.44 -14.10 -3.03
C VAL A 67 -2.79 -14.47 -1.69
N VAL A 68 -3.45 -14.20 -0.57
CA VAL A 68 -2.95 -14.59 0.77
C VAL A 68 -2.78 -16.11 0.89
N ALA A 69 -3.66 -16.90 0.27
CA ALA A 69 -3.54 -18.35 0.26
C ALA A 69 -2.43 -18.85 -0.68
N ALA A 70 -2.24 -18.18 -1.82
CA ALA A 70 -1.27 -18.56 -2.84
C ALA A 70 0.18 -18.23 -2.45
N ALA A 71 0.40 -17.15 -1.70
CA ALA A 71 1.70 -16.66 -1.25
C ALA A 71 1.67 -16.34 0.26
N PRO A 72 1.67 -17.36 1.14
CA PRO A 72 1.46 -17.18 2.59
C PRO A 72 2.59 -16.45 3.31
N GLY A 73 3.77 -16.35 2.73
CA GLY A 73 4.91 -15.60 3.25
C GLY A 73 5.00 -14.16 2.72
N LEU A 74 4.17 -13.79 1.73
CA LEU A 74 4.11 -12.44 1.20
C LEU A 74 3.22 -11.56 2.06
N GLU A 75 3.62 -10.32 2.26
CA GLU A 75 2.78 -9.30 2.89
C GLU A 75 1.76 -8.78 1.88
N VAL A 76 0.47 -8.80 2.25
CA VAL A 76 -0.63 -8.41 1.35
C VAL A 76 -1.44 -7.28 1.97
N TRP A 77 -1.65 -6.21 1.20
CA TRP A 77 -2.47 -5.06 1.54
C TRP A 77 -3.69 -4.96 0.63
N CYS A 78 -4.74 -4.31 1.11
CA CYS A 78 -5.85 -3.89 0.26
C CYS A 78 -5.50 -2.63 -0.53
N GLN A 79 -6.19 -2.41 -1.66
CA GLN A 79 -6.08 -1.17 -2.43
C GLN A 79 -6.92 -0.03 -1.87
N HIS A 80 -7.92 -0.37 -1.04
CA HIS A 80 -8.84 0.57 -0.41
C HIS A 80 -9.56 -0.12 0.75
N LEU A 81 -9.93 0.65 1.78
CA LEU A 81 -10.87 0.26 2.82
C LEU A 81 -11.78 1.45 3.17
N ASP A 82 -12.99 1.15 3.62
CA ASP A 82 -13.96 2.14 4.04
C ASP A 82 -14.07 2.19 5.58
N PRO A 83 -14.30 3.37 6.18
CA PRO A 83 -14.44 3.53 7.63
C PRO A 83 -15.83 3.08 8.11
N VAL A 84 -16.12 1.81 7.97
CA VAL A 84 -17.40 1.22 8.36
C VAL A 84 -17.21 0.07 9.34
N GLY A 85 -18.12 -0.06 10.29
CA GLY A 85 -18.22 -1.22 11.16
C GLY A 85 -19.23 -2.25 10.63
N PHE A 86 -19.54 -3.25 11.46
CA PHE A 86 -20.59 -4.21 11.14
C PHE A 86 -21.96 -3.52 11.01
N GLY A 87 -22.75 -3.94 10.04
CA GLY A 87 -24.12 -3.42 9.85
C GLY A 87 -24.54 -3.30 8.39
N SER A 88 -25.35 -2.29 8.10
CA SER A 88 -25.97 -2.06 6.79
C SER A 88 -25.03 -1.30 5.84
N ASN A 89 -23.94 -1.94 5.41
CA ASN A 89 -22.87 -1.34 4.60
C ASN A 89 -22.69 -2.10 3.28
N THR A 90 -23.78 -2.32 2.55
CA THR A 90 -23.73 -3.06 1.27
C THR A 90 -22.80 -2.38 0.28
N GLY A 91 -21.79 -3.10 -0.20
CA GLY A 91 -20.82 -2.65 -1.20
C GLY A 91 -19.59 -1.94 -0.63
N TRP A 92 -19.53 -1.69 0.68
CA TRP A 92 -18.38 -1.09 1.35
C TRP A 92 -17.33 -2.13 1.74
N LEU A 93 -16.08 -1.73 1.76
CA LEU A 93 -14.95 -2.59 2.08
C LEU A 93 -14.61 -2.49 3.57
N HIS A 94 -15.13 -3.44 4.36
CA HIS A 94 -15.05 -3.47 5.81
C HIS A 94 -13.64 -3.84 6.30
N PRO A 95 -12.99 -3.00 7.16
CA PRO A 95 -11.61 -3.21 7.59
C PRO A 95 -11.38 -4.53 8.34
N GLU A 96 -12.24 -4.87 9.31
CA GLU A 96 -12.08 -6.08 10.10
C GLU A 96 -12.21 -7.35 9.22
N THR A 97 -13.11 -7.34 8.22
CA THR A 97 -13.19 -8.43 7.26
C THR A 97 -11.90 -8.57 6.44
N ALA A 98 -11.31 -7.46 6.02
CA ALA A 98 -10.04 -7.50 5.28
C ALA A 98 -8.91 -8.10 6.14
N MET A 99 -8.82 -7.70 7.41
CA MET A 99 -7.85 -8.27 8.37
C MET A 99 -8.06 -9.76 8.61
N GLU A 100 -9.30 -10.20 8.79
CA GLU A 100 -9.65 -11.63 8.92
C GLU A 100 -9.28 -12.43 7.67
N ARG A 101 -9.29 -11.80 6.50
CA ARG A 101 -8.86 -12.40 5.22
C ARG A 101 -7.36 -12.32 4.98
N GLY A 102 -6.60 -11.77 5.92
CA GLY A 102 -5.15 -11.79 5.94
C GLY A 102 -4.49 -10.52 5.41
N ALA A 103 -5.24 -9.43 5.20
CA ALA A 103 -4.63 -8.14 4.92
C ALA A 103 -3.86 -7.66 6.15
N SER A 104 -2.65 -7.13 5.95
CA SER A 104 -1.82 -6.50 6.96
C SER A 104 -1.73 -4.98 6.80
N GLY A 105 -2.38 -4.44 5.76
CA GLY A 105 -2.43 -3.01 5.48
C GLY A 105 -3.39 -2.65 4.36
N THR A 106 -3.42 -1.38 4.04
CA THR A 106 -4.21 -0.82 2.93
C THR A 106 -3.54 0.40 2.31
N LEU A 107 -3.76 0.60 1.01
CA LEU A 107 -3.67 1.91 0.40
C LEU A 107 -4.96 2.68 0.70
N ILE A 108 -4.89 4.00 0.77
CA ILE A 108 -6.07 4.88 0.86
C ILE A 108 -5.82 6.19 0.12
N ASN A 109 -6.87 6.82 -0.37
CA ASN A 109 -6.81 8.10 -1.06
C ASN A 109 -5.90 8.09 -2.32
N HIS A 110 -5.75 6.92 -2.97
CA HIS A 110 -4.99 6.81 -4.21
C HIS A 110 -5.59 7.75 -5.28
N ALA A 111 -4.77 8.28 -6.18
CA ALA A 111 -5.21 9.23 -7.21
C ALA A 111 -6.36 8.69 -8.09
N GLU A 112 -6.45 7.38 -8.30
CA GLU A 112 -7.53 6.71 -9.03
C GLU A 112 -8.81 6.52 -8.19
N HIS A 113 -8.75 6.71 -6.87
CA HIS A 113 -9.87 6.58 -5.94
C HIS A 113 -9.69 7.52 -4.74
N LYS A 114 -9.90 8.81 -4.99
CA LYS A 114 -9.76 9.86 -3.96
C LYS A 114 -10.92 9.81 -2.97
N VAL A 115 -10.60 10.05 -1.71
CA VAL A 115 -11.55 10.18 -0.61
C VAL A 115 -11.31 11.48 0.16
N SER A 116 -12.22 11.85 1.04
CA SER A 116 -12.02 13.02 1.90
C SER A 116 -11.00 12.74 3.00
N LEU A 117 -10.38 13.79 3.53
CA LEU A 117 -9.50 13.71 4.71
C LEU A 117 -10.26 13.14 5.92
N GLU A 118 -11.54 13.46 6.05
CA GLU A 118 -12.42 12.91 7.09
C GLU A 118 -12.58 11.39 6.96
N HIS A 119 -12.73 10.86 5.74
CA HIS A 119 -12.77 9.42 5.49
C HIS A 119 -11.48 8.74 5.97
N VAL A 120 -10.32 9.32 5.66
CA VAL A 120 -9.04 8.79 6.13
C VAL A 120 -8.95 8.85 7.65
N ALA A 121 -9.34 9.96 8.28
CA ALA A 121 -9.33 10.11 9.74
C ALA A 121 -10.21 9.07 10.42
N MET A 122 -11.44 8.87 9.94
CA MET A 122 -12.36 7.86 10.46
C MET A 122 -11.83 6.42 10.28
N LEU A 123 -11.12 6.15 9.18
CA LEU A 123 -10.48 4.86 8.97
C LEU A 123 -9.35 4.65 9.97
N MET A 124 -8.51 5.66 10.21
CA MET A 124 -7.42 5.61 11.19
C MET A 124 -7.91 5.31 12.61
N GLU A 125 -9.09 5.82 12.99
CA GLU A 125 -9.70 5.54 14.30
C GLU A 125 -10.16 4.07 14.47
N GLN A 126 -10.42 3.37 13.37
CA GLN A 126 -10.91 1.98 13.38
C GLN A 126 -9.80 0.94 13.23
N ILE A 127 -8.65 1.37 12.70
CA ILE A 127 -7.53 0.46 12.42
C ILE A 127 -6.75 0.17 13.71
N PRO A 128 -6.51 -1.10 14.06
CA PRO A 128 -5.73 -1.46 15.24
C PRO A 128 -4.23 -1.20 15.02
N ASP A 129 -3.51 -1.05 16.13
CA ASP A 129 -2.05 -0.96 16.11
C ASP A 129 -1.42 -2.12 15.33
N GLY A 130 -0.52 -1.78 14.44
CA GLY A 130 0.23 -2.75 13.64
C GLY A 130 -0.39 -3.11 12.30
N PHE A 131 -1.59 -2.64 11.97
CA PHE A 131 -2.10 -2.63 10.61
C PHE A 131 -1.55 -1.41 9.87
N HIS A 132 -1.03 -1.59 8.67
CA HIS A 132 -0.37 -0.53 7.92
C HIS A 132 -1.36 0.26 7.06
N VAL A 133 -1.37 1.58 7.20
CA VAL A 133 -2.11 2.47 6.30
C VAL A 133 -1.10 3.29 5.50
N CYS A 134 -1.19 3.22 4.18
CA CYS A 134 -0.43 4.05 3.26
C CYS A 134 -1.38 5.03 2.57
N ALA A 135 -1.33 6.29 2.98
CA ALA A 135 -2.17 7.36 2.44
C ALA A 135 -1.48 8.03 1.24
N CYS A 136 -2.13 8.02 0.07
CA CYS A 136 -1.59 8.61 -1.15
C CYS A 136 -1.92 10.09 -1.24
N ALA A 137 -0.91 10.91 -1.54
CA ALA A 137 -0.99 12.36 -1.68
C ALA A 137 -0.65 12.80 -3.11
N ALA A 138 -1.44 13.71 -3.67
CA ALA A 138 -1.19 14.29 -4.99
C ALA A 138 -0.12 15.40 -4.93
N ASP A 139 0.01 16.09 -3.79
CA ASP A 139 0.92 17.20 -3.60
C ASP A 139 1.41 17.32 -2.15
N ILE A 140 2.28 18.31 -1.91
CA ILE A 140 2.88 18.59 -0.59
C ILE A 140 1.82 18.98 0.45
N HIS A 141 0.78 19.73 0.05
CA HIS A 141 -0.26 20.20 0.98
C HIS A 141 -1.10 19.02 1.47
N GLU A 142 -1.52 18.15 0.55
CA GLU A 142 -2.24 16.94 0.88
C GLU A 142 -1.38 15.99 1.72
N ALA A 143 -0.09 15.85 1.38
CA ALA A 143 0.86 15.03 2.15
C ALA A 143 0.98 15.51 3.61
N ARG A 144 1.06 16.81 3.85
CA ARG A 144 1.07 17.37 5.21
C ARG A 144 -0.23 17.10 5.96
N ALA A 145 -1.37 17.28 5.31
CA ALA A 145 -2.68 17.03 5.91
C ALA A 145 -2.87 15.56 6.30
N LEU A 146 -2.45 14.64 5.42
CA LEU A 146 -2.49 13.21 5.67
C LEU A 146 -1.48 12.80 6.76
N ALA A 147 -0.27 13.37 6.76
CA ALA A 147 0.74 13.09 7.79
C ALA A 147 0.28 13.47 9.20
N ALA A 148 -0.56 14.50 9.33
CA ALA A 148 -1.14 14.92 10.61
C ALA A 148 -2.12 13.88 11.21
N LEU A 149 -2.61 12.93 10.41
CA LEU A 149 -3.41 11.78 10.84
C LEU A 149 -2.54 10.59 11.28
N GLU A 150 -1.22 10.71 11.18
CA GLU A 150 -0.23 9.69 11.57
C GLU A 150 -0.44 8.31 10.93
N PRO A 151 -0.71 8.18 9.60
CA PRO A 151 -0.71 6.89 8.95
C PRO A 151 0.70 6.27 9.02
N GLY A 152 0.80 4.96 8.82
CA GLY A 152 2.11 4.29 8.76
C GLY A 152 3.00 4.87 7.66
N PHE A 153 2.40 5.24 6.53
CA PHE A 153 3.10 5.79 5.37
C PHE A 153 2.28 6.86 4.65
N VAL A 154 2.98 7.82 4.04
CA VAL A 154 2.44 8.73 3.02
C VAL A 154 3.16 8.46 1.70
N ALA A 155 2.40 8.12 0.65
CA ALA A 155 2.93 7.97 -0.70
C ALA A 155 2.66 9.23 -1.52
N VAL A 156 3.70 9.73 -2.20
CA VAL A 156 3.57 10.93 -3.04
C VAL A 156 3.45 10.54 -4.49
N GLU A 157 2.34 10.88 -5.10
CA GLU A 157 1.98 10.51 -6.48
C GLU A 157 1.47 11.74 -7.25
N PRO A 158 2.37 12.61 -7.79
CA PRO A 158 1.94 13.72 -8.62
C PRO A 158 1.09 13.21 -9.80
N PRO A 159 -0.16 13.69 -9.96
CA PRO A 159 -1.11 13.14 -10.95
C PRO A 159 -0.59 13.15 -12.39
N GLU A 160 0.21 14.14 -12.74
CA GLU A 160 0.82 14.30 -14.07
C GLU A 160 1.84 13.19 -14.41
N LEU A 161 2.33 12.47 -13.41
CA LEU A 161 3.31 11.39 -13.59
C LEU A 161 2.67 10.00 -13.48
N ILE A 162 1.39 9.93 -13.08
CA ILE A 162 0.65 8.67 -13.00
C ILE A 162 0.32 8.19 -14.42
N GLY A 163 0.79 6.99 -14.78
CA GLY A 163 0.60 6.46 -16.13
C GLY A 163 1.59 6.99 -17.17
N GLY A 164 2.42 7.96 -16.82
CA GLY A 164 3.46 8.51 -17.69
C GLY A 164 4.65 7.57 -17.89
N GLU A 165 5.51 7.90 -18.86
CA GLU A 165 6.75 7.17 -19.13
C GLU A 165 7.93 7.65 -18.29
N THR A 166 7.78 8.77 -17.59
CA THR A 166 8.82 9.39 -16.78
C THR A 166 8.56 9.13 -15.29
N SER A 167 9.59 8.68 -14.57
CA SER A 167 9.50 8.49 -13.11
C SER A 167 9.52 9.84 -12.40
N VAL A 168 8.84 9.94 -11.24
CA VAL A 168 8.84 11.16 -10.40
C VAL A 168 10.26 11.56 -10.00
N THR A 169 11.12 10.59 -9.72
CA THR A 169 12.53 10.83 -9.37
C THR A 169 13.37 11.36 -10.52
N SER A 170 12.95 11.11 -11.77
CA SER A 170 13.61 11.63 -12.98
C SER A 170 12.99 12.95 -13.46
N ALA A 171 11.68 13.16 -13.23
CA ALA A 171 10.98 14.37 -13.65
C ALA A 171 11.27 15.56 -12.73
N ASP A 172 11.14 15.36 -11.41
CA ASP A 172 11.42 16.39 -10.40
C ASP A 172 11.87 15.76 -9.06
N PRO A 173 13.17 15.54 -8.85
CA PRO A 173 13.70 15.05 -7.58
C PRO A 173 13.37 15.97 -6.39
N GLY A 174 13.10 17.25 -6.66
CA GLY A 174 12.75 18.26 -5.64
C GLY A 174 11.38 18.02 -5.03
N ILE A 175 10.42 17.47 -5.78
CA ILE A 175 9.10 17.13 -5.26
C ILE A 175 9.21 16.06 -4.18
N VAL A 176 9.98 15.00 -4.42
CA VAL A 176 10.14 13.90 -3.46
C VAL A 176 10.83 14.38 -2.19
N SER A 177 11.94 15.09 -2.32
CA SER A 177 12.69 15.62 -1.17
C SER A 177 11.91 16.68 -0.40
N GLY A 178 11.22 17.58 -1.11
CA GLY A 178 10.38 18.61 -0.51
C GLY A 178 9.19 18.04 0.26
N THR A 179 8.54 17.00 -0.30
CA THR A 179 7.45 16.32 0.40
C THR A 179 7.97 15.53 1.59
N ALA A 180 9.11 14.85 1.45
CA ALA A 180 9.74 14.14 2.55
C ALA A 180 10.06 15.07 3.74
N GLN A 181 10.58 16.27 3.44
CA GLN A 181 10.80 17.28 4.47
C GLN A 181 9.48 17.74 5.10
N ALA A 182 8.48 18.06 4.28
CA ALA A 182 7.18 18.55 4.72
C ALA A 182 6.45 17.55 5.63
N VAL A 183 6.50 16.26 5.31
CA VAL A 183 5.93 15.18 6.15
C VAL A 183 6.70 15.07 7.46
N ARG A 184 8.04 15.06 7.43
CA ARG A 184 8.89 14.99 8.65
C ARG A 184 8.70 16.16 9.59
N GLU A 185 8.39 17.35 9.07
CA GLU A 185 8.05 18.53 9.88
C GLU A 185 6.73 18.37 10.65
N VAL A 186 5.79 17.55 10.14
CA VAL A 186 4.51 17.25 10.78
C VAL A 186 4.65 16.05 11.73
N SER A 187 5.21 14.95 11.24
CA SER A 187 5.43 13.72 12.02
C SER A 187 6.70 13.01 11.59
N SER A 188 7.57 12.71 12.54
CA SER A 188 8.81 11.93 12.30
C SER A 188 8.57 10.42 12.26
N SER A 189 7.39 9.95 12.67
CA SER A 189 7.01 8.53 12.69
C SER A 189 6.45 8.03 11.37
N VAL A 190 5.95 8.94 10.51
CA VAL A 190 5.36 8.60 9.23
C VAL A 190 6.42 8.30 8.19
N GLY A 191 6.39 7.08 7.63
CA GLY A 191 7.23 6.67 6.50
C GLY A 191 6.80 7.36 5.20
N ILE A 192 7.75 7.59 4.29
CA ILE A 192 7.47 8.27 3.03
C ILE A 192 7.77 7.31 1.88
N LEU A 193 6.76 7.07 1.03
CA LEU A 193 6.92 6.30 -0.20
C LEU A 193 6.99 7.25 -1.41
N CYS A 194 7.89 6.93 -2.33
CA CYS A 194 7.91 7.55 -3.65
C CYS A 194 7.03 6.73 -4.59
N GLY A 195 5.96 7.29 -5.14
CA GLY A 195 4.83 6.55 -5.69
C GLY A 195 4.51 6.72 -7.16
N ALA A 196 5.31 7.40 -8.02
CA ALA A 196 4.94 7.55 -9.42
C ALA A 196 6.07 7.19 -10.40
N GLY A 197 5.73 6.42 -11.45
CA GLY A 197 6.60 6.17 -12.61
C GLY A 197 7.86 5.34 -12.34
N VAL A 198 7.95 4.62 -11.23
CA VAL A 198 9.06 3.70 -10.94
C VAL A 198 8.88 2.43 -11.76
N LYS A 199 9.76 2.17 -12.74
CA LYS A 199 9.62 1.10 -13.75
C LYS A 199 10.74 0.07 -13.73
N THR A 200 11.92 0.47 -13.34
CA THR A 200 13.11 -0.37 -13.39
C THR A 200 13.80 -0.45 -12.04
N GLY A 201 14.67 -1.46 -11.86
CA GLY A 201 15.52 -1.54 -10.67
C GLY A 201 16.38 -0.29 -10.46
N GLY A 202 16.78 0.40 -11.54
CA GLY A 202 17.47 1.68 -11.47
C GLY A 202 16.61 2.83 -10.94
N ASP A 203 15.30 2.83 -11.26
CA ASP A 203 14.36 3.81 -10.71
C ASP A 203 14.10 3.52 -9.23
N VAL A 204 13.99 2.24 -8.86
CA VAL A 204 13.88 1.82 -7.45
C VAL A 204 15.10 2.33 -6.64
N ALA A 205 16.31 2.12 -7.13
CA ALA A 205 17.52 2.58 -6.47
C ALA A 205 17.51 4.10 -6.27
N LYS A 206 17.17 4.87 -7.30
CA LYS A 206 17.06 6.34 -7.22
C LYS A 206 15.92 6.80 -6.30
N ALA A 207 14.80 6.07 -6.26
CA ALA A 207 13.68 6.40 -5.39
C ALA A 207 14.01 6.19 -3.90
N ILE A 208 14.85 5.21 -3.59
CA ILE A 208 15.25 4.89 -2.21
C ILE A 208 16.31 5.88 -1.67
N GLU A 209 17.12 6.53 -2.52
CA GLU A 209 18.13 7.50 -2.06
C GLU A 209 17.53 8.65 -1.22
N PRO A 210 16.47 9.37 -1.64
CA PRO A 210 15.86 10.45 -0.85
C PRO A 210 14.87 9.95 0.21
N VAL A 211 14.29 8.76 0.02
CA VAL A 211 13.30 8.12 0.91
C VAL A 211 13.58 6.62 0.98
N SER A 212 13.37 6.00 2.13
CA SER A 212 13.69 4.57 2.32
C SER A 212 12.69 3.61 1.66
N TYR A 213 11.67 4.11 0.94
CA TYR A 213 10.53 3.32 0.47
C TYR A 213 10.10 3.71 -0.95
N THR A 214 9.52 2.76 -1.69
CA THR A 214 9.02 2.99 -3.05
C THR A 214 7.71 2.23 -3.30
N HIS A 215 6.91 2.75 -4.24
CA HIS A 215 5.65 2.16 -4.69
C HIS A 215 5.74 1.86 -6.19
N LEU A 216 5.43 0.63 -6.59
CA LEU A 216 5.50 0.14 -7.97
C LEU A 216 4.11 -0.26 -8.50
N ARG A 217 3.97 -0.28 -9.83
CA ARG A 217 2.79 -0.84 -10.51
C ARG A 217 3.08 -2.24 -11.05
N ALA A 218 2.11 -3.16 -10.91
CA ALA A 218 2.26 -4.55 -11.34
C ALA A 218 2.55 -4.73 -12.85
N HIS A 219 2.01 -3.85 -13.70
CA HIS A 219 2.20 -3.91 -15.15
C HIS A 219 3.66 -3.73 -15.57
N GLU A 220 4.48 -3.12 -14.75
CA GLU A 220 5.87 -2.77 -15.07
C GLU A 220 6.84 -3.92 -14.77
N THR A 221 6.39 -4.97 -14.06
CA THR A 221 7.22 -6.12 -13.67
C THR A 221 7.29 -7.24 -14.72
N GLN A 222 6.50 -7.18 -15.80
CA GLN A 222 6.35 -8.29 -16.76
C GLN A 222 7.19 -8.19 -18.05
N ARG A 223 8.16 -7.29 -18.16
CA ARG A 223 8.97 -7.12 -19.37
C ARG A 223 10.40 -7.65 -19.26
N TYR A 224 10.60 -8.71 -18.45
CA TYR A 224 11.90 -9.39 -18.45
C TYR A 224 11.74 -10.90 -18.37
#